data_7a28e36ae07a7466f8f1fb64c364f9a4
#
_entry.id   7a28e36ae07a7466f8f1fb64c364f9a4
#
_cell.length_a   1.000
_cell.length_b   1.000
_cell.length_c   1.000
_cell.angle_alpha   90.00
_cell.angle_beta   90.00
_cell.angle_gamma   90.00
#
_symmetry.space_group_name_H-M   'P 1'
#
loop_
_entity.id
_entity.type
_entity.pdbx_description
1 polymer ?
#
loop_
_entity_poly.entity_id
_entity_poly.type
_entity_poly.pdbx_seq_one_letter_code
_entity_poly.pdbx_strand_id
1 'polypeptide(L)'
;DRKGKGKDIPNYFEERLKNLVGDFTESPADSRVTIGIPHALMVFWQQFPFWRTFFNELNFRIVLSDPTDYQLTKKSLEIMVAETCFPVEIIHGHVENLLKKNVDFVFLPFIVNAKGAKTNPTNNPNCPWIQTYPFMLRSAFTDPATRDKFLTPTLHFRYFGKVLNNEISSFMKEKFGITKSKTIKAILKADEQQTMFETVLRSRGRSILENLPADKKAMVILGRPYNTGDPALNLRLVEKLINLNTIPIPLDFLPLHEENIFEDYRMMYWPNGQKILAASRLIRKNKNLFGVYMGNFRCGPDSFLTHYVREEMKGKPYLHLEVDEHSADAGLVTRLEAFLDSLEGYLKVQGDNALPSKYDHSKVDKLNGRTLYFPY
;
A
#
# COMPACT_ATOMS: atom_id res chain seq x y z
N ASP A 1 32.50 5.68 8.83
CA ASP A 1 32.14 6.50 7.66
C ASP A 1 31.32 5.62 6.70
N ARG A 2 29.99 5.61 6.85
CA ARG A 2 29.07 4.78 6.03
C ARG A 2 28.55 5.54 4.80
N LYS A 3 28.82 6.85 4.70
CA LYS A 3 28.36 7.71 3.61
C LYS A 3 29.19 7.45 2.34
N GLY A 4 28.50 7.03 1.27
CA GLY A 4 29.08 6.91 -0.08
C GLY A 4 29.20 5.51 -0.67
N LYS A 5 28.79 4.45 0.04
CA LYS A 5 28.88 3.05 -0.44
C LYS A 5 27.63 2.52 -1.18
N GLY A 6 26.57 3.33 -1.30
CA GLY A 6 25.29 2.88 -1.87
C GLY A 6 25.13 2.90 -3.39
N LYS A 7 26.21 3.25 -4.15
CA LYS A 7 26.11 3.40 -5.62
C LYS A 7 25.73 2.15 -6.39
N ASP A 8 25.94 0.97 -5.81
CA ASP A 8 25.66 -0.32 -6.44
C ASP A 8 24.41 -1.04 -5.88
N ILE A 9 23.65 -0.36 -5.02
CA ILE A 9 22.43 -0.96 -4.44
C ILE A 9 21.22 -0.62 -5.30
N PRO A 10 20.48 -1.64 -5.79
CA PRO A 10 19.31 -1.40 -6.62
C PRO A 10 18.18 -0.76 -5.84
N ASN A 11 17.47 0.18 -6.47
CA ASN A 11 16.26 0.76 -5.94
C ASN A 11 15.02 -0.03 -6.42
N TYR A 12 14.60 -1.03 -5.65
CA TYR A 12 13.45 -1.86 -5.99
C TYR A 12 12.10 -1.13 -5.86
N PHE A 13 12.03 -0.03 -5.13
CA PHE A 13 10.83 0.81 -5.08
C PHE A 13 10.64 1.61 -6.37
N GLU A 14 11.73 2.10 -6.96
CA GLU A 14 11.68 2.71 -8.28
C GLU A 14 11.32 1.69 -9.37
N GLU A 15 11.87 0.46 -9.29
CA GLU A 15 11.51 -0.64 -10.18
C GLU A 15 10.02 -0.99 -10.05
N ARG A 16 9.50 -1.04 -8.81
CA ARG A 16 8.09 -1.23 -8.53
C ARG A 16 7.22 -0.13 -9.14
N LEU A 17 7.60 1.12 -8.97
CA LEU A 17 6.88 2.27 -9.53
C LEU A 17 6.88 2.22 -11.07
N LYS A 18 8.01 1.89 -11.70
CA LYS A 18 8.09 1.70 -13.16
C LYS A 18 7.14 0.60 -13.64
N ASN A 19 7.05 -0.52 -12.94
CA ASN A 19 6.11 -1.58 -13.26
C ASN A 19 4.64 -1.17 -13.02
N LEU A 20 4.36 -0.39 -11.97
CA LEU A 20 3.02 0.13 -11.66
C LEU A 20 2.53 1.09 -12.75
N VAL A 21 3.37 2.02 -13.16
CA VAL A 21 3.06 3.03 -14.18
C VAL A 21 3.12 2.42 -15.58
N GLY A 22 4.03 1.46 -15.82
CA GLY A 22 4.26 0.81 -17.11
C GLY A 22 4.66 1.84 -18.18
N ASP A 23 4.05 1.74 -19.34
CA ASP A 23 4.23 2.63 -20.49
C ASP A 23 3.31 3.87 -20.48
N PHE A 24 2.63 4.14 -19.35
CA PHE A 24 1.72 5.26 -19.26
C PHE A 24 2.47 6.59 -19.39
N THR A 25 2.01 7.39 -20.34
CA THR A 25 2.34 8.80 -20.49
C THR A 25 1.04 9.59 -20.64
N GLU A 26 0.96 10.74 -20.01
CA GLU A 26 -0.21 11.59 -20.22
C GLU A 26 -0.29 12.02 -21.68
N SER A 27 -1.39 11.71 -22.35
CA SER A 27 -1.63 12.17 -23.70
C SER A 27 -1.80 13.69 -23.73
N PRO A 28 -1.36 14.38 -24.81
CA PRO A 28 -1.71 15.78 -25.02
C PRO A 28 -3.23 16.01 -24.90
N ALA A 29 -3.60 17.25 -24.58
CA ALA A 29 -5.02 17.62 -24.52
C ALA A 29 -5.70 17.39 -25.89
N ASP A 30 -6.83 16.72 -25.87
CA ASP A 30 -7.67 16.42 -27.02
C ASP A 30 -9.15 16.49 -26.63
N SER A 31 -10.05 16.10 -27.51
CA SER A 31 -11.51 16.16 -27.29
C SER A 31 -12.07 15.05 -26.42
N ARG A 32 -11.24 14.11 -25.93
CA ARG A 32 -11.71 13.03 -25.05
C ARG A 32 -12.04 13.57 -23.66
N VAL A 33 -13.04 12.96 -23.03
CA VAL A 33 -13.33 13.21 -21.61
C VAL A 33 -12.14 12.84 -20.75
N THR A 34 -11.74 13.72 -19.85
CA THR A 34 -10.59 13.55 -18.97
C THR A 34 -10.98 13.02 -17.59
N ILE A 35 -10.34 11.95 -17.18
CA ILE A 35 -10.49 11.37 -15.84
C ILE A 35 -9.21 11.65 -15.05
N GLY A 36 -9.33 12.47 -14.02
CA GLY A 36 -8.26 12.70 -13.05
C GLY A 36 -8.17 11.54 -12.07
N ILE A 37 -6.99 10.94 -11.93
CA ILE A 37 -6.70 9.91 -10.92
C ILE A 37 -5.71 10.49 -9.92
N PRO A 38 -6.07 10.58 -8.63
CA PRO A 38 -5.14 11.02 -7.60
C PRO A 38 -3.92 10.10 -7.52
N HIS A 39 -2.72 10.67 -7.51
CA HIS A 39 -1.46 9.95 -7.30
C HIS A 39 -1.30 9.54 -5.81
N ALA A 40 -2.35 8.97 -5.26
CA ALA A 40 -2.48 8.67 -3.83
C ALA A 40 -3.31 7.40 -3.59
N LEU A 41 -3.23 6.88 -2.38
CA LEU A 41 -4.01 5.76 -1.85
C LEU A 41 -3.98 4.51 -2.77
N MET A 42 -4.98 3.63 -2.60
CA MET A 42 -5.05 2.36 -3.33
C MET A 42 -5.27 2.55 -4.82
N VAL A 43 -6.04 3.56 -5.20
CA VAL A 43 -6.42 3.80 -6.60
C VAL A 43 -5.19 3.97 -7.50
N PHE A 44 -4.14 4.60 -6.99
CA PHE A 44 -2.85 4.70 -7.67
C PHE A 44 -1.89 3.59 -7.22
N TRP A 45 -1.46 3.57 -5.97
CA TRP A 45 -0.34 2.74 -5.52
C TRP A 45 -0.55 1.23 -5.58
N GLN A 46 -1.82 0.76 -5.72
CA GLN A 46 -2.15 -0.66 -5.79
C GLN A 46 -2.95 -1.06 -7.04
N GLN A 47 -3.75 -0.14 -7.61
CA GLN A 47 -4.71 -0.47 -8.66
C GLN A 47 -4.53 0.34 -9.95
N PHE A 48 -3.46 1.13 -10.09
CA PHE A 48 -3.27 1.96 -11.27
C PHE A 48 -3.23 1.14 -12.58
N PRO A 49 -2.58 -0.05 -12.67
CA PRO A 49 -2.64 -0.86 -13.88
C PRO A 49 -4.06 -1.23 -14.30
N PHE A 50 -4.94 -1.52 -13.33
CA PHE A 50 -6.36 -1.78 -13.58
C PHE A 50 -7.08 -0.54 -14.12
N TRP A 51 -7.02 0.57 -13.40
CA TRP A 51 -7.80 1.77 -13.75
C TRP A 51 -7.27 2.43 -15.00
N ARG A 52 -5.96 2.47 -15.22
CA ARG A 52 -5.34 2.94 -16.44
C ARG A 52 -5.88 2.18 -17.66
N THR A 53 -5.84 0.87 -17.62
CA THR A 53 -6.31 0.03 -18.70
C THR A 53 -7.82 0.17 -18.91
N PHE A 54 -8.59 0.17 -17.83
CA PHE A 54 -10.03 0.31 -17.88
C PHE A 54 -10.49 1.59 -18.59
N PHE A 55 -9.95 2.73 -18.20
CA PHE A 55 -10.32 4.01 -18.79
C PHE A 55 -9.80 4.16 -20.23
N ASN A 56 -8.60 3.69 -20.53
CA ASN A 56 -8.06 3.70 -21.88
C ASN A 56 -8.90 2.85 -22.85
N GLU A 57 -9.35 1.65 -22.46
CA GLU A 57 -10.24 0.80 -23.26
C GLU A 57 -11.60 1.44 -23.55
N LEU A 58 -12.03 2.34 -22.70
CA LEU A 58 -13.26 3.12 -22.89
C LEU A 58 -13.05 4.48 -23.56
N ASN A 59 -11.83 4.74 -24.05
CA ASN A 59 -11.44 5.96 -24.76
C ASN A 59 -11.51 7.24 -23.91
N PHE A 60 -11.24 7.14 -22.60
CA PHE A 60 -11.01 8.31 -21.76
C PHE A 60 -9.54 8.73 -21.78
N ARG A 61 -9.29 10.01 -21.59
CA ARG A 61 -7.95 10.53 -21.32
C ARG A 61 -7.70 10.53 -19.80
N ILE A 62 -6.58 9.99 -19.38
CA ILE A 62 -6.21 9.96 -17.96
C ILE A 62 -5.24 11.09 -17.67
N VAL A 63 -5.45 11.78 -16.56
CA VAL A 63 -4.57 12.80 -15.99
C VAL A 63 -4.26 12.42 -14.55
N LEU A 64 -3.00 12.37 -14.18
CA LEU A 64 -2.59 12.16 -12.78
C LEU A 64 -2.44 13.50 -12.06
N SER A 65 -2.70 13.53 -10.77
CA SER A 65 -2.19 14.61 -9.93
C SER A 65 -0.66 14.55 -9.86
N ASP A 66 -0.04 15.68 -9.58
CA ASP A 66 1.40 15.72 -9.39
C ASP A 66 1.83 14.80 -8.22
N PRO A 67 3.08 14.30 -8.20
CA PRO A 67 3.59 13.58 -7.05
C PRO A 67 3.47 14.41 -5.78
N THR A 68 3.33 13.74 -4.63
CA THR A 68 3.25 14.41 -3.34
C THR A 68 4.50 15.22 -3.08
N ASP A 69 4.33 16.51 -2.80
CA ASP A 69 5.38 17.41 -2.38
C ASP A 69 4.95 18.25 -1.17
N TYR A 70 5.80 19.14 -0.71
CA TYR A 70 5.52 20.01 0.42
C TYR A 70 4.32 20.93 0.18
N GLN A 71 4.16 21.48 -1.03
CA GLN A 71 3.08 22.42 -1.35
C GLN A 71 1.73 21.69 -1.39
N LEU A 72 1.71 20.51 -2.00
CA LEU A 72 0.53 19.65 -2.05
C LEU A 72 0.13 19.19 -0.63
N THR A 73 1.09 18.78 0.19
CA THR A 73 0.86 18.40 1.59
C THR A 73 0.28 19.57 2.39
N LYS A 74 0.91 20.74 2.32
CA LYS A 74 0.41 21.95 2.97
C LYS A 74 -1.03 22.25 2.56
N LYS A 75 -1.30 22.20 1.25
CA LYS A 75 -2.65 22.44 0.73
C LYS A 75 -3.66 21.41 1.22
N SER A 76 -3.26 20.16 1.36
CA SER A 76 -4.12 19.10 1.92
C SER A 76 -4.57 19.44 3.34
N LEU A 77 -3.62 19.84 4.18
CA LEU A 77 -3.88 20.20 5.58
C LEU A 77 -4.79 21.45 5.72
N GLU A 78 -4.71 22.40 4.77
CA GLU A 78 -5.59 23.57 4.73
C GLU A 78 -7.03 23.22 4.34
N ILE A 79 -7.24 22.18 3.52
CA ILE A 79 -8.57 21.82 2.96
C ILE A 79 -9.27 20.78 3.83
N MET A 80 -8.55 19.90 4.51
CA MET A 80 -9.16 18.82 5.28
C MET A 80 -10.10 19.33 6.35
N VAL A 81 -11.20 18.62 6.56
CA VAL A 81 -12.23 18.97 7.55
C VAL A 81 -12.13 18.17 8.86
N ALA A 82 -11.33 17.11 8.85
CA ALA A 82 -11.10 16.26 10.01
C ALA A 82 -9.71 15.62 9.92
N GLU A 83 -9.07 15.47 11.08
CA GLU A 83 -7.79 14.77 11.20
C GLU A 83 -7.97 13.25 11.06
N THR A 84 -7.17 12.66 10.19
CA THR A 84 -7.15 11.22 9.92
C THR A 84 -5.72 10.69 9.93
N CYS A 85 -5.44 9.56 9.29
CA CYS A 85 -4.05 9.18 9.05
C CYS A 85 -3.49 9.94 7.84
N PHE A 86 -2.23 10.31 7.91
CA PHE A 86 -1.56 11.18 6.93
C PHE A 86 -1.81 10.83 5.45
N PRO A 87 -1.79 9.54 4.98
CA PRO A 87 -2.11 9.22 3.60
C PRO A 87 -3.53 9.58 3.16
N VAL A 88 -4.48 9.63 4.10
CA VAL A 88 -5.86 10.02 3.81
C VAL A 88 -6.02 11.54 3.85
N GLU A 89 -5.21 12.25 4.61
CA GLU A 89 -5.18 13.71 4.62
C GLU A 89 -4.70 14.27 3.29
N ILE A 90 -3.61 13.72 2.73
CA ILE A 90 -3.02 14.24 1.51
C ILE A 90 -3.88 14.07 0.26
N ILE A 91 -4.88 13.19 0.27
CA ILE A 91 -5.79 13.05 -0.88
C ILE A 91 -6.52 14.36 -1.22
N HIS A 92 -6.74 15.24 -0.24
CA HIS A 92 -7.40 16.54 -0.44
C HIS A 92 -6.60 17.44 -1.39
N GLY A 93 -5.29 17.52 -1.21
CA GLY A 93 -4.40 18.28 -2.09
C GLY A 93 -4.28 17.67 -3.49
N HIS A 94 -4.28 16.32 -3.60
CA HIS A 94 -4.30 15.66 -4.90
C HIS A 94 -5.58 15.96 -5.69
N VAL A 95 -6.74 15.98 -5.02
CA VAL A 95 -8.01 16.35 -5.65
C VAL A 95 -7.98 17.82 -6.10
N GLU A 96 -7.53 18.71 -5.26
CA GLU A 96 -7.40 20.13 -5.59
C GLU A 96 -6.44 20.36 -6.75
N ASN A 97 -5.31 19.64 -6.80
CA ASN A 97 -4.36 19.68 -7.91
C ASN A 97 -5.01 19.24 -9.24
N LEU A 98 -5.79 18.16 -9.22
CA LEU A 98 -6.54 17.71 -10.42
C LEU A 98 -7.59 18.72 -10.87
N LEU A 99 -8.30 19.34 -9.94
CA LEU A 99 -9.26 20.41 -10.27
C LEU A 99 -8.57 21.60 -10.92
N LYS A 100 -7.37 21.99 -10.48
CA LYS A 100 -6.54 23.01 -11.12
C LYS A 100 -6.04 22.62 -12.51
N LYS A 101 -5.84 21.33 -12.77
CA LYS A 101 -5.52 20.79 -14.10
C LYS A 101 -6.76 20.77 -15.06
N ASN A 102 -7.91 21.28 -14.58
CA ASN A 102 -9.16 21.36 -15.35
C ASN A 102 -9.63 20.02 -15.92
N VAL A 103 -9.50 18.93 -15.17
CA VAL A 103 -10.08 17.64 -15.56
C VAL A 103 -11.61 17.70 -15.55
N ASP A 104 -12.26 16.93 -16.45
CA ASP A 104 -13.72 16.87 -16.49
C ASP A 104 -14.27 16.15 -15.25
N PHE A 105 -13.60 15.06 -14.83
CA PHE A 105 -13.98 14.28 -13.67
C PHE A 105 -12.76 13.87 -12.83
N VAL A 106 -12.97 13.66 -11.53
CA VAL A 106 -11.99 13.09 -10.60
C VAL A 106 -12.51 11.74 -10.10
N PHE A 107 -11.73 10.67 -10.30
CA PHE A 107 -12.11 9.32 -9.95
C PHE A 107 -11.78 9.01 -8.48
N LEU A 108 -12.80 8.85 -7.65
CA LEU A 108 -12.75 8.72 -6.20
C LEU A 108 -13.65 7.54 -5.75
N PRO A 109 -13.30 6.29 -6.05
CA PRO A 109 -14.17 5.14 -5.75
C PRO A 109 -14.22 4.83 -4.27
N PHE A 110 -15.39 4.39 -3.77
CA PHE A 110 -15.52 3.68 -2.50
C PHE A 110 -15.06 2.23 -2.69
N ILE A 111 -13.82 1.91 -2.30
CA ILE A 111 -13.29 0.55 -2.42
C ILE A 111 -13.57 -0.21 -1.12
N VAL A 112 -14.72 -0.90 -1.07
CA VAL A 112 -15.22 -1.54 0.14
C VAL A 112 -14.32 -2.71 0.57
N ASN A 113 -13.97 -3.58 -0.37
CA ASN A 113 -13.12 -4.73 -0.10
C ASN A 113 -12.14 -5.00 -1.24
N ALA A 114 -11.14 -5.84 -0.96
CA ALA A 114 -10.12 -6.21 -1.93
C ALA A 114 -10.32 -7.66 -2.43
N LYS A 115 -9.79 -7.94 -3.62
CA LYS A 115 -9.65 -9.30 -4.14
C LYS A 115 -8.82 -10.12 -3.14
N GLY A 116 -9.23 -11.31 -2.79
CA GLY A 116 -8.54 -12.15 -1.83
C GLY A 116 -8.33 -13.57 -2.36
N ALA A 117 -7.41 -14.31 -1.74
CA ALA A 117 -7.24 -15.73 -2.02
C ALA A 117 -8.54 -16.50 -1.73
N LYS A 118 -8.76 -17.63 -2.42
CA LYS A 118 -9.91 -18.50 -2.18
C LYS A 118 -9.94 -19.06 -0.74
N THR A 119 -8.77 -19.24 -0.13
CA THR A 119 -8.58 -19.71 1.24
C THR A 119 -8.85 -18.64 2.30
N ASN A 120 -9.01 -17.38 1.90
CA ASN A 120 -9.31 -16.29 2.84
C ASN A 120 -10.76 -16.42 3.34
N PRO A 121 -11.00 -16.67 4.65
CA PRO A 121 -12.34 -16.87 5.20
C PRO A 121 -13.11 -15.55 5.39
N THR A 122 -12.43 -14.39 5.24
CA THR A 122 -13.03 -13.07 5.49
C THR A 122 -13.61 -12.44 4.23
N ASN A 123 -14.45 -11.43 4.39
CA ASN A 123 -14.92 -10.58 3.28
C ASN A 123 -13.86 -9.60 2.75
N ASN A 124 -12.68 -9.60 3.35
CA ASN A 124 -11.52 -8.84 2.94
C ASN A 124 -11.76 -7.32 2.86
N PRO A 125 -12.45 -6.68 3.85
CA PRO A 125 -12.75 -5.27 3.81
C PRO A 125 -11.48 -4.42 3.92
N ASN A 126 -11.47 -3.30 3.24
CA ASN A 126 -10.44 -2.28 3.43
C ASN A 126 -10.65 -1.54 4.76
N CYS A 127 -9.68 -0.74 5.18
CA CYS A 127 -9.86 0.09 6.37
C CYS A 127 -11.01 1.09 6.17
N PRO A 128 -11.67 1.54 7.24
CA PRO A 128 -12.82 2.46 7.15
C PRO A 128 -12.50 3.73 6.35
N TRP A 129 -11.31 4.31 6.50
CA TRP A 129 -10.92 5.51 5.76
C TRP A 129 -10.85 5.27 4.24
N ILE A 130 -10.31 4.14 3.80
CA ILE A 130 -10.30 3.79 2.36
C ILE A 130 -11.72 3.56 1.83
N GLN A 131 -12.62 3.04 2.67
CA GLN A 131 -14.01 2.85 2.27
C GLN A 131 -14.80 4.17 2.23
N THR A 132 -14.37 5.22 2.94
CA THR A 132 -15.20 6.42 3.18
C THR A 132 -14.57 7.75 2.78
N TYR A 133 -13.30 7.79 2.36
CA TYR A 133 -12.63 9.05 1.98
C TYR A 133 -13.39 9.88 0.92
N PRO A 134 -14.18 9.31 -0.03
CA PRO A 134 -14.94 10.14 -0.95
C PRO A 134 -16.02 11.00 -0.26
N PHE A 135 -16.61 10.53 0.86
CA PHE A 135 -17.53 11.34 1.67
C PHE A 135 -16.80 12.51 2.33
N MET A 136 -15.60 12.28 2.85
CA MET A 136 -14.78 13.33 3.47
C MET A 136 -14.44 14.42 2.44
N LEU A 137 -14.04 14.01 1.23
CA LEU A 137 -13.78 14.95 0.13
C LEU A 137 -15.03 15.74 -0.26
N ARG A 138 -16.20 15.10 -0.33
CA ARG A 138 -17.47 15.83 -0.57
C ARG A 138 -17.80 16.83 0.53
N SER A 139 -17.36 16.57 1.76
CA SER A 139 -17.53 17.53 2.89
C SER A 139 -16.51 18.67 2.81
N ALA A 140 -15.31 18.41 2.35
CA ALA A 140 -14.27 19.42 2.20
C ALA A 140 -14.48 20.35 0.99
N PHE A 141 -14.92 19.79 -0.13
CA PHE A 141 -15.24 20.54 -1.36
C PHE A 141 -16.75 20.82 -1.42
N THR A 142 -17.19 21.96 -0.91
CA THR A 142 -18.62 22.27 -0.72
C THR A 142 -19.32 22.80 -1.97
N ASP A 143 -18.57 23.31 -2.96
CA ASP A 143 -19.13 23.80 -4.22
C ASP A 143 -19.81 22.69 -5.02
N PRO A 144 -21.12 22.84 -5.40
CA PRO A 144 -21.86 21.81 -6.14
C PRO A 144 -21.22 21.45 -7.47
N ALA A 145 -20.73 22.42 -8.24
CA ALA A 145 -20.11 22.17 -9.55
C ALA A 145 -18.82 21.33 -9.41
N THR A 146 -18.08 21.52 -8.34
CA THR A 146 -16.91 20.69 -8.01
C THR A 146 -17.32 19.27 -7.61
N ARG A 147 -18.37 19.12 -6.81
CA ARG A 147 -18.88 17.80 -6.40
C ARG A 147 -19.42 16.98 -7.57
N ASP A 148 -20.00 17.62 -8.56
CA ASP A 148 -20.53 16.96 -9.75
C ASP A 148 -19.42 16.34 -10.61
N LYS A 149 -18.19 16.81 -10.48
CA LYS A 149 -17.01 16.20 -11.10
C LYS A 149 -16.53 14.92 -10.39
N PHE A 150 -16.99 14.61 -9.19
CA PHE A 150 -16.51 13.45 -8.42
C PHE A 150 -17.22 12.18 -8.88
N LEU A 151 -16.45 11.26 -9.47
CA LEU A 151 -16.89 9.91 -9.80
C LEU A 151 -16.66 8.98 -8.62
N THR A 152 -17.72 8.63 -7.92
CA THR A 152 -17.66 7.90 -6.64
C THR A 152 -18.43 6.57 -6.69
N PRO A 153 -18.08 5.61 -7.58
CA PRO A 153 -18.73 4.30 -7.58
C PRO A 153 -18.38 3.51 -6.31
N THR A 154 -19.33 2.72 -5.80
CA THR A 154 -19.10 1.75 -4.73
C THR A 154 -18.68 0.42 -5.33
N LEU A 155 -17.53 -0.12 -4.91
CA LEU A 155 -16.87 -1.25 -5.58
C LEU A 155 -16.48 -2.35 -4.60
N HIS A 156 -16.90 -3.58 -4.93
CA HIS A 156 -16.65 -4.79 -4.13
C HIS A 156 -15.73 -5.77 -4.89
N PHE A 157 -14.42 -5.54 -4.87
CA PHE A 157 -13.45 -6.37 -5.58
C PHE A 157 -13.42 -7.84 -5.09
N ARG A 158 -13.84 -8.12 -3.86
CA ARG A 158 -13.99 -9.48 -3.35
C ARG A 158 -14.91 -10.33 -4.22
N TYR A 159 -15.92 -9.69 -4.81
CA TYR A 159 -16.94 -10.34 -5.64
C TYR A 159 -16.72 -10.02 -7.12
N PHE A 160 -15.47 -10.14 -7.55
CA PHE A 160 -15.09 -9.97 -8.96
C PHE A 160 -15.88 -10.92 -9.87
N GLY A 161 -16.27 -10.45 -11.03
CA GLY A 161 -17.13 -11.15 -11.99
C GLY A 161 -18.58 -10.69 -11.91
N LYS A 162 -19.41 -11.24 -11.03
CA LYS A 162 -20.85 -10.92 -11.05
C LYS A 162 -21.16 -9.56 -10.41
N VAL A 163 -20.76 -9.35 -9.17
CA VAL A 163 -21.14 -8.13 -8.42
C VAL A 163 -20.36 -6.93 -8.94
N LEU A 164 -19.01 -6.98 -8.91
CA LEU A 164 -18.18 -5.89 -9.35
C LEU A 164 -18.47 -5.46 -10.80
N ASN A 165 -18.65 -6.43 -11.72
CA ASN A 165 -18.95 -6.13 -13.11
C ASN A 165 -20.30 -5.39 -13.26
N ASN A 166 -21.31 -5.74 -12.46
CA ASN A 166 -22.58 -5.04 -12.45
C ASN A 166 -22.46 -3.63 -11.88
N GLU A 167 -21.73 -3.47 -10.77
CA GLU A 167 -21.48 -2.15 -10.14
C GLU A 167 -20.83 -1.18 -11.12
N ILE A 168 -19.71 -1.58 -11.72
CA ILE A 168 -19.00 -0.75 -12.69
C ILE A 168 -19.86 -0.51 -13.94
N SER A 169 -20.56 -1.54 -14.45
CA SER A 169 -21.37 -1.39 -15.67
C SER A 169 -22.56 -0.47 -15.46
N SER A 170 -23.24 -0.55 -14.30
CA SER A 170 -24.36 0.34 -13.98
C SER A 170 -23.90 1.77 -13.86
N PHE A 171 -22.77 2.00 -13.16
CA PHE A 171 -22.17 3.31 -13.02
C PHE A 171 -21.77 3.93 -14.40
N MET A 172 -21.08 3.15 -15.25
CA MET A 172 -20.65 3.62 -16.56
C MET A 172 -21.81 3.89 -17.51
N LYS A 173 -22.89 3.10 -17.41
CA LYS A 173 -24.12 3.35 -18.18
C LYS A 173 -24.81 4.62 -17.72
N GLU A 174 -24.94 4.84 -16.41
CA GLU A 174 -25.61 6.01 -15.83
C GLU A 174 -24.85 7.31 -16.15
N LYS A 175 -23.54 7.32 -15.96
CA LYS A 175 -22.73 8.54 -16.11
C LYS A 175 -22.33 8.85 -17.55
N PHE A 176 -22.09 7.83 -18.37
CA PHE A 176 -21.49 8.00 -19.71
C PHE A 176 -22.27 7.31 -20.84
N GLY A 177 -23.38 6.65 -20.55
CA GLY A 177 -24.15 5.90 -21.56
C GLY A 177 -23.42 4.67 -22.13
N ILE A 178 -22.33 4.22 -21.50
CA ILE A 178 -21.52 3.12 -22.00
C ILE A 178 -22.22 1.80 -21.76
N THR A 179 -22.29 0.96 -22.80
CA THR A 179 -22.98 -0.32 -22.74
C THR A 179 -22.27 -1.32 -21.80
N LYS A 180 -23.05 -2.19 -21.17
CA LYS A 180 -22.53 -3.24 -20.28
C LYS A 180 -21.48 -4.12 -20.97
N SER A 181 -21.69 -4.48 -22.25
CA SER A 181 -20.74 -5.30 -23.01
C SER A 181 -19.36 -4.64 -23.15
N LYS A 182 -19.32 -3.37 -23.52
CA LYS A 182 -18.06 -2.59 -23.62
C LYS A 182 -17.39 -2.49 -22.26
N THR A 183 -18.15 -2.19 -21.21
CA THR A 183 -17.63 -2.08 -19.84
C THR A 183 -17.01 -3.40 -19.35
N ILE A 184 -17.70 -4.53 -19.54
CA ILE A 184 -17.16 -5.84 -19.13
C ILE A 184 -15.88 -6.17 -19.89
N LYS A 185 -15.81 -5.90 -21.20
CA LYS A 185 -14.58 -6.11 -21.98
C LYS A 185 -13.41 -5.28 -21.40
N ALA A 186 -13.65 -4.04 -21.04
CA ALA A 186 -12.65 -3.17 -20.42
C ALA A 186 -12.22 -3.69 -19.04
N ILE A 187 -13.16 -4.18 -18.19
CA ILE A 187 -12.88 -4.77 -16.89
C ILE A 187 -11.97 -6.00 -17.03
N LEU A 188 -12.25 -6.91 -17.96
CA LEU A 188 -11.45 -8.11 -18.16
C LEU A 188 -10.01 -7.79 -18.58
N LYS A 189 -9.82 -6.87 -19.51
CA LYS A 189 -8.48 -6.40 -19.90
C LYS A 189 -7.76 -5.70 -18.73
N ALA A 190 -8.48 -4.92 -17.95
CA ALA A 190 -7.93 -4.25 -16.77
C ALA A 190 -7.47 -5.27 -15.69
N ASP A 191 -8.25 -6.32 -15.44
CA ASP A 191 -7.88 -7.39 -14.50
C ASP A 191 -6.68 -8.19 -14.99
N GLU A 192 -6.56 -8.42 -16.29
CA GLU A 192 -5.37 -9.04 -16.91
C GLU A 192 -4.10 -8.22 -16.64
N GLN A 193 -4.14 -6.91 -16.87
CA GLN A 193 -3.00 -6.02 -16.64
C GLN A 193 -2.65 -5.92 -15.14
N GLN A 194 -3.64 -5.87 -14.26
CA GLN A 194 -3.41 -5.91 -12.83
C GLN A 194 -2.75 -7.22 -12.38
N THR A 195 -3.22 -8.36 -12.91
CA THR A 195 -2.67 -9.68 -12.62
C THR A 195 -1.25 -9.82 -13.15
N MET A 196 -0.97 -9.27 -14.34
CA MET A 196 0.38 -9.24 -14.92
C MET A 196 1.33 -8.44 -14.03
N PHE A 197 0.95 -7.24 -13.61
CA PHE A 197 1.73 -6.42 -12.67
C PHE A 197 2.09 -7.20 -11.40
N GLU A 198 1.09 -7.78 -10.71
CA GLU A 198 1.31 -8.56 -9.49
C GLU A 198 2.21 -9.78 -9.72
N THR A 199 2.11 -10.41 -10.89
CA THR A 199 2.93 -11.56 -11.24
C THR A 199 4.39 -11.17 -11.50
N VAL A 200 4.62 -10.05 -12.19
CA VAL A 200 5.96 -9.48 -12.40
C VAL A 200 6.63 -9.18 -11.07
N LEU A 201 5.92 -8.51 -10.14
CA LEU A 201 6.48 -8.22 -8.81
C LEU A 201 6.88 -9.49 -8.06
N ARG A 202 6.00 -10.52 -8.03
CA ARG A 202 6.31 -11.80 -7.37
C ARG A 202 7.49 -12.53 -7.98
N SER A 203 7.55 -12.60 -9.31
CA SER A 203 8.67 -13.26 -10.02
C SER A 203 9.98 -12.54 -9.75
N ARG A 204 9.95 -11.20 -9.77
CA ARG A 204 11.11 -10.38 -9.47
C ARG A 204 11.58 -10.56 -8.02
N GLY A 205 10.63 -10.59 -7.08
CA GLY A 205 10.92 -10.82 -5.68
C GLY A 205 11.58 -12.16 -5.40
N ARG A 206 11.13 -13.24 -6.03
CA ARG A 206 11.80 -14.55 -5.95
C ARG A 206 13.26 -14.46 -6.42
N SER A 207 13.48 -13.88 -7.61
CA SER A 207 14.83 -13.69 -8.14
C SER A 207 15.73 -12.86 -7.19
N ILE A 208 15.18 -11.83 -6.53
CA ILE A 208 15.92 -11.05 -5.55
C ILE A 208 16.31 -11.90 -4.34
N LEU A 209 15.36 -12.66 -3.77
CA LEU A 209 15.60 -13.51 -2.60
C LEU A 209 16.62 -14.62 -2.88
N GLU A 210 16.58 -15.24 -4.06
CA GLU A 210 17.52 -16.27 -4.49
C GLU A 210 18.94 -15.74 -4.69
N ASN A 211 19.07 -14.49 -5.13
CA ASN A 211 20.35 -13.85 -5.43
C ASN A 211 20.79 -12.82 -4.38
N LEU A 212 20.20 -12.85 -3.19
CA LEU A 212 20.54 -11.89 -2.14
C LEU A 212 21.97 -12.12 -1.64
N PRO A 213 22.89 -11.13 -1.72
CA PRO A 213 24.24 -11.30 -1.25
C PRO A 213 24.29 -11.64 0.25
N ALA A 214 25.08 -12.65 0.62
CA ALA A 214 25.15 -13.14 2.00
C ALA A 214 25.72 -12.07 2.98
N ASP A 215 26.52 -11.14 2.47
CA ASP A 215 27.12 -10.03 3.23
C ASP A 215 26.23 -8.79 3.31
N LYS A 216 25.09 -8.75 2.60
CA LYS A 216 24.19 -7.62 2.59
C LYS A 216 22.97 -7.86 3.48
N LYS A 217 22.55 -6.82 4.18
CA LYS A 217 21.30 -6.80 4.95
C LYS A 217 20.17 -6.30 4.04
N ALA A 218 19.12 -7.09 3.90
CA ALA A 218 17.94 -6.68 3.16
C ALA A 218 16.84 -6.24 4.13
N MET A 219 16.28 -5.05 3.88
CA MET A 219 15.25 -4.42 4.69
C MET A 219 13.92 -4.47 3.96
N VAL A 220 13.03 -5.37 4.39
CA VAL A 220 11.66 -5.39 3.89
C VAL A 220 10.90 -4.25 4.55
N ILE A 221 10.36 -3.32 3.75
CA ILE A 221 9.55 -2.24 4.26
C ILE A 221 8.10 -2.75 4.38
N LEU A 222 7.72 -3.05 5.62
CA LEU A 222 6.39 -3.50 5.98
C LEU A 222 5.46 -2.29 6.09
N GLY A 223 4.36 -2.30 5.37
CA GLY A 223 3.39 -1.22 5.40
C GLY A 223 2.45 -1.28 4.20
N ARG A 224 1.58 -0.31 4.09
CA ARG A 224 0.69 -0.18 2.95
C ARG A 224 1.43 0.43 1.77
N PRO A 225 1.25 -0.07 0.52
CA PRO A 225 1.98 0.45 -0.64
C PRO A 225 1.86 1.97 -0.85
N TYR A 226 0.75 2.57 -0.48
CA TYR A 226 0.57 4.03 -0.56
C TYR A 226 1.32 4.82 0.54
N ASN A 227 1.75 4.16 1.62
CA ASN A 227 2.64 4.75 2.62
C ASN A 227 4.10 4.55 2.23
N THR A 228 4.42 3.29 1.90
CA THR A 228 5.81 2.88 1.69
C THR A 228 6.35 3.27 0.32
N GLY A 229 5.46 3.44 -0.67
CA GLY A 229 5.81 3.76 -2.05
C GLY A 229 5.96 5.26 -2.32
N ASP A 230 5.25 6.12 -1.56
CA ASP A 230 5.32 7.57 -1.73
C ASP A 230 6.52 8.16 -0.98
N PRO A 231 7.50 8.78 -1.68
CA PRO A 231 8.71 9.31 -1.04
C PRO A 231 8.45 10.45 -0.03
N ALA A 232 7.39 11.22 -0.24
CA ALA A 232 7.03 12.28 0.70
C ALA A 232 6.44 11.70 1.99
N LEU A 233 5.57 10.70 1.88
CA LEU A 233 4.94 10.04 3.01
C LEU A 233 5.91 9.18 3.83
N ASN A 234 6.90 8.57 3.16
CA ASN A 234 7.89 7.73 3.82
C ASN A 234 9.18 8.47 4.21
N LEU A 235 9.21 9.80 4.10
CA LEU A 235 10.38 10.64 4.42
C LEU A 235 11.65 10.16 3.69
N ARG A 236 11.51 9.74 2.44
CA ARG A 236 12.60 9.16 1.64
C ARG A 236 13.34 8.00 2.34
N LEU A 237 12.59 7.17 3.06
CA LEU A 237 13.13 6.02 3.79
C LEU A 237 13.98 5.10 2.90
N VAL A 238 13.52 4.86 1.68
CA VAL A 238 14.22 3.99 0.71
C VAL A 238 15.60 4.52 0.38
N GLU A 239 15.73 5.81 0.05
CA GLU A 239 17.00 6.46 -0.26
C GLU A 239 17.95 6.45 0.94
N LYS A 240 17.42 6.68 2.15
CA LYS A 240 18.19 6.63 3.39
C LYS A 240 18.75 5.23 3.66
N LEU A 241 17.96 4.18 3.44
CA LEU A 241 18.40 2.78 3.58
C LEU A 241 19.49 2.44 2.56
N ILE A 242 19.34 2.86 1.30
CA ILE A 242 20.37 2.69 0.25
C ILE A 242 21.67 3.40 0.66
N ASN A 243 21.59 4.64 1.15
CA ASN A 243 22.76 5.40 1.61
C ASN A 243 23.45 4.77 2.82
N LEU A 244 22.71 3.99 3.62
CA LEU A 244 23.22 3.18 4.72
C LEU A 244 23.68 1.77 4.29
N ASN A 245 23.87 1.55 2.98
CA ASN A 245 24.39 0.29 2.41
C ASN A 245 23.49 -0.93 2.71
N THR A 246 22.17 -0.74 2.72
CA THR A 246 21.18 -1.80 2.87
C THR A 246 20.32 -1.92 1.63
N ILE A 247 19.70 -3.08 1.40
CA ILE A 247 18.86 -3.35 0.23
C ILE A 247 17.38 -3.22 0.65
N PRO A 248 16.67 -2.11 0.33
CA PRO A 248 15.25 -1.98 0.63
C PRO A 248 14.41 -2.82 -0.34
N ILE A 249 13.50 -3.64 0.20
CA ILE A 249 12.63 -4.52 -0.58
C ILE A 249 11.17 -4.12 -0.33
N PRO A 250 10.37 -3.85 -1.38
CA PRO A 250 8.94 -3.65 -1.24
C PRO A 250 8.25 -4.93 -0.73
N LEU A 251 7.29 -4.78 0.16
CA LEU A 251 6.55 -5.90 0.77
C LEU A 251 5.90 -6.81 -0.26
N ASP A 252 5.35 -6.27 -1.34
CA ASP A 252 4.63 -7.02 -2.37
C ASP A 252 5.54 -7.74 -3.39
N PHE A 253 6.87 -7.62 -3.24
CA PHE A 253 7.84 -8.48 -3.93
C PHE A 253 7.97 -9.85 -3.26
N LEU A 254 7.61 -9.98 -1.98
CA LEU A 254 7.71 -11.24 -1.26
C LEU A 254 6.64 -12.25 -1.74
N PRO A 255 6.92 -13.56 -1.69
CA PRO A 255 5.97 -14.61 -2.05
C PRO A 255 4.92 -14.84 -0.94
N LEU A 256 4.18 -13.79 -0.58
CA LEU A 256 3.25 -13.74 0.55
C LEU A 256 2.13 -14.79 0.47
N HIS A 257 1.80 -15.27 -0.72
CA HIS A 257 0.77 -16.29 -0.94
C HIS A 257 1.19 -17.70 -0.48
N GLU A 258 2.48 -17.90 -0.20
CA GLU A 258 3.02 -19.15 0.34
C GLU A 258 2.84 -19.25 1.86
N GLU A 259 2.50 -18.12 2.52
CA GLU A 259 2.29 -18.06 3.96
C GLU A 259 0.80 -18.06 4.30
N ASN A 260 0.32 -19.15 4.92
CA ASN A 260 -1.04 -19.21 5.42
C ASN A 260 -1.13 -18.59 6.82
N ILE A 261 -1.57 -17.34 6.90
CA ILE A 261 -1.72 -16.65 8.19
C ILE A 261 -3.05 -16.98 8.88
N PHE A 262 -4.03 -17.56 8.17
CA PHE A 262 -5.38 -17.75 8.72
C PHE A 262 -5.49 -18.94 9.69
N GLU A 263 -4.47 -19.77 9.80
CA GLU A 263 -4.38 -20.77 10.86
C GLU A 263 -4.28 -20.11 12.24
N ASP A 264 -3.50 -19.00 12.32
CA ASP A 264 -3.23 -18.28 13.57
C ASP A 264 -4.12 -17.04 13.71
N TYR A 265 -4.39 -16.34 12.61
CA TYR A 265 -5.09 -15.04 12.59
C TYR A 265 -6.38 -15.11 11.76
N ARG A 266 -7.33 -15.95 12.15
CA ARG A 266 -8.60 -16.17 11.42
C ARG A 266 -9.39 -14.89 11.18
N MET A 267 -9.31 -13.93 12.11
CA MET A 267 -10.05 -12.67 12.07
C MET A 267 -9.25 -11.50 11.49
N MET A 268 -8.06 -11.75 10.94
CA MET A 268 -7.34 -10.71 10.23
C MET A 268 -7.99 -10.43 8.87
N TYR A 269 -8.98 -9.57 8.87
CA TYR A 269 -9.80 -9.26 7.68
C TYR A 269 -9.22 -8.14 6.81
N TRP A 270 -8.28 -7.31 7.30
CA TRP A 270 -7.66 -6.24 6.50
C TRP A 270 -6.63 -6.79 5.50
N PRO A 271 -6.80 -6.55 4.17
CA PRO A 271 -5.91 -7.12 3.14
C PRO A 271 -4.44 -6.77 3.32
N ASN A 272 -4.14 -5.51 3.67
CA ASN A 272 -2.76 -5.08 3.91
C ASN A 272 -2.22 -5.64 5.23
N GLY A 273 -3.07 -5.84 6.24
CA GLY A 273 -2.71 -6.50 7.48
C GLY A 273 -2.27 -7.95 7.26
N GLN A 274 -3.01 -8.69 6.43
CA GLN A 274 -2.67 -10.05 6.03
C GLN A 274 -1.29 -10.11 5.35
N LYS A 275 -1.02 -9.19 4.43
CA LYS A 275 0.27 -9.09 3.73
C LYS A 275 1.41 -8.77 4.69
N ILE A 276 1.21 -7.84 5.62
CA ILE A 276 2.20 -7.45 6.62
C ILE A 276 2.55 -8.63 7.53
N LEU A 277 1.57 -9.39 8.01
CA LEU A 277 1.80 -10.57 8.85
C LEU A 277 2.49 -11.71 8.08
N ALA A 278 2.06 -11.98 6.85
CA ALA A 278 2.73 -12.96 6.00
C ALA A 278 4.20 -12.59 5.75
N ALA A 279 4.48 -11.30 5.47
CA ALA A 279 5.85 -10.82 5.30
C ALA A 279 6.66 -10.91 6.59
N SER A 280 6.08 -10.58 7.75
CA SER A 280 6.74 -10.71 9.05
C SER A 280 7.16 -12.17 9.31
N ARG A 281 6.29 -13.12 8.98
CA ARG A 281 6.57 -14.56 9.07
C ARG A 281 7.72 -15.00 8.15
N LEU A 282 7.72 -14.54 6.90
CA LEU A 282 8.80 -14.80 5.95
C LEU A 282 10.14 -14.19 6.41
N ILE A 283 10.13 -12.96 6.92
CA ILE A 283 11.32 -12.31 7.46
C ILE A 283 11.89 -13.10 8.63
N ARG A 284 11.06 -13.56 9.56
CA ARG A 284 11.51 -14.37 10.71
C ARG A 284 12.21 -15.65 10.26
N LYS A 285 11.69 -16.31 9.21
CA LYS A 285 12.27 -17.56 8.68
C LYS A 285 13.58 -17.35 7.91
N ASN A 286 13.90 -16.12 7.50
CA ASN A 286 15.05 -15.84 6.66
C ASN A 286 16.15 -15.08 7.42
N LYS A 287 17.37 -15.63 7.42
CA LYS A 287 18.49 -15.08 8.21
C LYS A 287 18.87 -13.66 7.80
N ASN A 288 18.84 -13.34 6.51
CA ASN A 288 19.33 -12.09 5.94
C ASN A 288 18.26 -11.02 5.69
N LEU A 289 16.98 -11.35 5.97
CA LEU A 289 15.87 -10.38 5.89
C LEU A 289 15.57 -9.77 7.24
N PHE A 290 15.37 -8.46 7.25
CA PHE A 290 14.94 -7.71 8.43
C PHE A 290 13.75 -6.83 8.08
N GLY A 291 12.94 -6.46 9.06
CA GLY A 291 11.74 -5.65 8.88
C GLY A 291 11.97 -4.19 9.27
N VAL A 292 11.46 -3.27 8.45
CA VAL A 292 11.16 -1.90 8.86
C VAL A 292 9.66 -1.72 8.72
N TYR A 293 8.93 -1.73 9.85
CA TYR A 293 7.49 -1.53 9.86
C TYR A 293 7.18 -0.05 9.90
N MET A 294 6.53 0.42 8.84
CA MET A 294 6.13 1.79 8.66
C MET A 294 4.63 1.94 8.86
N GLY A 295 4.23 2.42 10.02
CA GLY A 295 2.88 2.82 10.38
C GLY A 295 2.65 4.32 10.26
N ASN A 296 1.40 4.74 10.48
CA ASN A 296 1.03 6.15 10.58
C ASN A 296 0.32 6.42 11.89
N PHE A 297 0.59 7.55 12.49
CA PHE A 297 -0.23 8.06 13.57
C PHE A 297 -1.71 8.15 13.14
N ARG A 298 -2.63 8.01 14.08
CA ARG A 298 -4.10 7.98 13.84
C ARG A 298 -4.57 6.84 12.92
N CYS A 299 -3.73 5.82 12.67
CA CYS A 299 -4.12 4.66 11.89
C CYS A 299 -4.70 3.56 12.79
N GLY A 300 -6.02 3.36 12.76
CA GLY A 300 -6.68 2.30 13.52
C GLY A 300 -6.13 0.90 13.24
N PRO A 301 -6.06 0.44 11.96
CA PRO A 301 -5.48 -0.86 11.65
C PRO A 301 -4.05 -1.05 12.16
N ASP A 302 -3.16 -0.04 12.08
CA ASP A 302 -1.78 -0.16 12.56
C ASP A 302 -1.72 -0.35 14.08
N SER A 303 -2.60 0.30 14.82
CA SER A 303 -2.67 0.15 16.29
C SER A 303 -2.90 -1.30 16.70
N PHE A 304 -3.68 -2.07 15.93
CA PHE A 304 -3.87 -3.51 16.14
C PHE A 304 -2.72 -4.34 15.56
N LEU A 305 -2.28 -4.03 14.35
CA LEU A 305 -1.25 -4.79 13.65
C LEU A 305 0.09 -4.79 14.37
N THR A 306 0.47 -3.70 15.02
CA THR A 306 1.72 -3.56 15.78
C THR A 306 1.90 -4.69 16.79
N HIS A 307 0.84 -5.09 17.50
CA HIS A 307 0.89 -6.21 18.42
C HIS A 307 1.19 -7.53 17.70
N TYR A 308 0.46 -7.84 16.64
CA TYR A 308 0.64 -9.10 15.90
C TYR A 308 1.98 -9.16 15.16
N VAL A 309 2.46 -8.05 14.63
CA VAL A 309 3.80 -7.97 14.02
C VAL A 309 4.87 -8.25 15.07
N ARG A 310 4.74 -7.72 16.29
CA ARG A 310 5.65 -7.99 17.40
C ARG A 310 5.71 -9.49 17.74
N GLU A 311 4.56 -10.16 17.80
CA GLU A 311 4.48 -11.59 18.05
C GLU A 311 5.10 -12.39 16.89
N GLU A 312 4.78 -12.09 15.65
CA GLU A 312 5.37 -12.76 14.47
C GLU A 312 6.89 -12.54 14.38
N MET A 313 7.39 -11.38 14.76
CA MET A 313 8.82 -11.04 14.73
C MET A 313 9.58 -11.43 15.99
N LYS A 314 8.95 -12.14 16.94
CA LYS A 314 9.59 -12.53 18.21
C LYS A 314 10.91 -13.25 17.98
N GLY A 315 11.98 -12.75 18.63
CA GLY A 315 13.35 -13.25 18.45
C GLY A 315 14.09 -12.72 17.22
N LYS A 316 13.42 -11.97 16.35
CA LYS A 316 14.01 -11.32 15.18
C LYS A 316 13.90 -9.81 15.32
N PRO A 317 15.02 -9.04 15.29
CA PRO A 317 14.97 -7.60 15.36
C PRO A 317 14.23 -7.00 14.15
N TYR A 318 13.41 -5.98 14.41
CA TYR A 318 12.80 -5.13 13.39
C TYR A 318 12.69 -3.70 13.92
N LEU A 319 12.62 -2.73 13.01
CA LEU A 319 12.40 -1.33 13.36
C LEU A 319 10.94 -0.97 13.14
N HIS A 320 10.28 -0.37 14.15
CA HIS A 320 8.97 0.22 14.01
C HIS A 320 9.08 1.74 13.93
N LEU A 321 8.56 2.30 12.85
CA LEU A 321 8.48 3.73 12.57
C LEU A 321 7.03 4.14 12.46
N GLU A 322 6.63 5.18 13.16
CA GLU A 322 5.36 5.86 12.95
C GLU A 322 5.64 7.25 12.39
N VAL A 323 4.95 7.61 11.34
CA VAL A 323 5.09 8.89 10.65
C VAL A 323 3.76 9.62 10.55
N ASP A 324 3.85 10.93 10.54
CA ASP A 324 2.74 11.86 10.33
C ASP A 324 3.21 13.09 9.56
N GLU A 325 2.34 14.06 9.41
CA GLU A 325 2.60 15.33 8.75
C GLU A 325 3.64 16.21 9.45
N HIS A 326 3.98 15.93 10.71
CA HIS A 326 4.96 16.67 11.53
C HIS A 326 6.31 15.95 11.65
N SER A 327 6.42 14.74 11.12
CA SER A 327 7.61 13.91 11.27
C SER A 327 8.81 14.52 10.55
N ALA A 328 9.96 14.54 11.25
CA ALA A 328 11.19 15.15 10.77
C ALA A 328 12.25 14.12 10.36
N ASP A 329 13.01 14.45 9.31
CA ASP A 329 14.05 13.63 8.71
C ASP A 329 15.16 13.21 9.68
N ALA A 330 15.60 14.11 10.55
CA ALA A 330 16.76 13.87 11.44
C ALA A 330 16.51 12.71 12.41
N GLY A 331 15.32 12.64 13.00
CA GLY A 331 14.97 11.55 13.92
C GLY A 331 14.91 10.19 13.23
N LEU A 332 14.49 10.14 11.96
CA LEU A 332 14.43 8.92 11.18
C LEU A 332 15.84 8.35 10.91
N VAL A 333 16.78 9.19 10.48
CA VAL A 333 18.17 8.75 10.19
C VAL A 333 18.82 8.15 11.43
N THR A 334 18.74 8.84 12.58
CA THR A 334 19.30 8.36 13.84
C THR A 334 18.73 7.00 14.26
N ARG A 335 17.41 6.80 14.10
CA ARG A 335 16.76 5.50 14.41
C ARG A 335 17.21 4.40 13.47
N LEU A 336 17.40 4.69 12.18
CA LEU A 336 17.91 3.72 11.20
C LEU A 336 19.34 3.30 11.52
N GLU A 337 20.24 4.28 11.83
CA GLU A 337 21.62 4.00 12.19
C GLU A 337 21.71 3.15 13.47
N ALA A 338 20.97 3.52 14.52
CA ALA A 338 20.91 2.76 15.77
C ALA A 338 20.38 1.34 15.55
N PHE A 339 19.36 1.17 14.69
CA PHE A 339 18.85 -0.14 14.36
C PHE A 339 19.89 -0.99 13.64
N LEU A 340 20.60 -0.45 12.65
CA LEU A 340 21.66 -1.16 11.93
C LEU A 340 22.80 -1.58 12.86
N ASP A 341 23.17 -0.76 13.84
CA ASP A 341 24.17 -1.09 14.85
C ASP A 341 23.68 -2.25 15.74
N SER A 342 22.41 -2.21 16.14
CA SER A 342 21.81 -3.30 16.91
C SER A 342 21.78 -4.62 16.14
N LEU A 343 21.56 -4.58 14.80
CA LEU A 343 21.60 -5.75 13.95
C LEU A 343 23.01 -6.38 13.88
N GLU A 344 24.06 -5.57 13.89
CA GLU A 344 25.42 -6.08 13.92
C GLU A 344 25.71 -6.86 15.21
N GLY A 345 25.23 -6.33 16.34
CA GLY A 345 25.28 -7.03 17.62
C GLY A 345 24.50 -8.33 17.61
N TYR A 346 23.27 -8.29 17.13
CA TYR A 346 22.40 -9.46 17.00
C TYR A 346 23.05 -10.57 16.14
N LEU A 347 23.59 -10.25 14.97
CA LEU A 347 24.21 -11.22 14.07
C LEU A 347 25.49 -11.83 14.63
N LYS A 348 26.26 -11.09 15.45
CA LYS A 348 27.44 -11.62 16.17
C LYS A 348 27.07 -12.64 17.25
N VAL A 349 25.96 -12.41 17.95
CA VAL A 349 25.49 -13.29 19.04
C VAL A 349 24.83 -14.57 18.50
N GLN A 350 24.10 -14.46 17.39
CA GLN A 350 23.37 -15.59 16.82
C GLN A 350 24.29 -16.71 16.28
N GLY A 351 25.53 -16.38 15.85
CA GLY A 351 26.46 -17.39 15.31
C GLY A 351 25.78 -18.34 14.34
N ASP A 352 26.01 -19.64 14.49
CA ASP A 352 25.38 -20.71 13.70
C ASP A 352 24.09 -21.26 14.33
N ASN A 353 23.59 -20.68 15.41
CA ASN A 353 22.37 -21.15 16.08
C ASN A 353 21.13 -20.73 15.27
N ALA A 354 20.47 -21.69 14.66
CA ALA A 354 19.21 -21.50 13.97
C ALA A 354 18.12 -20.96 14.92
N LEU A 355 17.38 -19.95 14.48
CA LEU A 355 16.18 -19.50 15.20
C LEU A 355 15.19 -20.68 15.36
N PRO A 356 14.50 -20.82 16.49
CA PRO A 356 13.52 -21.88 16.70
C PRO A 356 12.45 -21.81 15.61
N SER A 357 12.22 -22.93 14.93
CA SER A 357 11.38 -23.03 13.73
C SER A 357 9.87 -22.96 13.99
N LYS A 358 9.42 -22.96 15.24
CA LYS A 358 8.00 -22.90 15.61
C LYS A 358 7.76 -22.16 16.91
N TYR A 359 6.82 -21.22 16.87
CA TYR A 359 6.14 -20.71 18.06
C TYR A 359 5.16 -21.77 18.55
N ASP A 360 5.34 -22.23 19.78
CA ASP A 360 4.43 -23.18 20.43
C ASP A 360 3.27 -22.38 21.03
N HIS A 361 2.16 -22.32 20.32
CA HIS A 361 0.92 -21.70 20.79
C HIS A 361 0.29 -22.41 22.00
N SER A 362 0.78 -23.59 22.40
CA SER A 362 0.26 -24.33 23.56
C SER A 362 0.55 -23.64 24.90
N LYS A 363 1.43 -22.63 24.89
CA LYS A 363 1.82 -21.83 26.06
C LYS A 363 1.18 -20.43 26.12
N VAL A 364 0.10 -20.19 25.39
CA VAL A 364 -0.77 -19.06 25.73
C VAL A 364 -1.41 -19.42 27.07
N ASP A 365 -0.91 -18.83 28.14
CA ASP A 365 -1.50 -18.98 29.46
C ASP A 365 -3.01 -18.82 29.33
N LYS A 366 -3.75 -19.85 29.73
CA LYS A 366 -5.18 -19.78 29.93
C LYS A 366 -5.41 -18.71 30.99
N LEU A 367 -5.59 -17.48 30.57
CA LEU A 367 -6.12 -16.42 31.41
C LEU A 367 -7.50 -16.87 31.84
N ASN A 368 -7.54 -17.62 32.93
CA ASN A 368 -8.67 -17.98 33.78
C ASN A 368 -10.05 -17.69 33.19
N GLY A 369 -10.46 -18.44 32.14
CA GLY A 369 -11.84 -18.53 31.68
C GLY A 369 -12.54 -17.21 31.24
N ARG A 370 -11.83 -16.11 31.10
CA ARG A 370 -12.42 -14.83 30.68
C ARG A 370 -12.16 -14.59 29.20
N THR A 371 -13.17 -14.82 28.41
CA THR A 371 -13.21 -14.36 27.02
C THR A 371 -13.39 -12.83 27.02
N LEU A 372 -12.38 -12.09 26.59
CA LEU A 372 -12.49 -10.66 26.36
C LEU A 372 -13.21 -10.46 25.02
N TYR A 373 -14.48 -10.08 25.08
CA TYR A 373 -15.20 -9.53 23.94
C TYR A 373 -14.81 -8.06 23.79
N PHE A 374 -14.18 -7.70 22.67
CA PHE A 374 -14.08 -6.31 22.26
C PHE A 374 -15.38 -5.95 21.52
N PRO A 375 -16.11 -4.92 21.94
CA PRO A 375 -17.24 -4.43 21.15
C PRO A 375 -16.73 -3.83 19.85
N TYR A 376 -17.51 -4.00 18.80
CA TYR A 376 -17.26 -3.53 17.43
C TYR A 376 -17.16 -2.02 17.33
#